data_c58e05893841406e0f19425ab596e9b7
#
_entry.id   c58e05893841406e0f19425ab596e9b7
#
_cell.length_a   1.000
_cell.length_b   1.000
_cell.length_c   1.000
_cell.angle_alpha   90.00
_cell.angle_beta   90.00
_cell.angle_gamma   90.00
#
_symmetry.space_group_name_H-M   'P 1'
#
loop_
_entity.id
_entity.type
_entity.pdbx_description
1 polymer ?
#
loop_
_entity_poly.entity_id
_entity_poly.type
_entity_poly.pdbx_seq_one_letter_code
_entity_poly.pdbx_strand_id
1 'polypeptide(L)'
;MSIACDSKQTTIIAVHGIQGTHRSWLPVVNASSNLMSWHTPDLRGRGDAFRGSSQEDYGLDGFVQDLRASIQALPEHTPYVLAGWSLGVSVVLQTCLTLLDEQAPLPQALLLLSGTASLNRTQWFKAQDTPALLQEIAEREQRLGLLEAAGHQDVAWTWLANQHHDLYAQLPRISIPSLIIHGEQDQDCPIEHAHRLAQALPQATLHSLPDAGHSILGSHTELIASLIDPFCSLHTARTAV
;
A
#
# COMPACT_ATOMS: atom_id res chain seq x y z
N MET A 1 -31.49 2.65 30.77
CA MET A 1 -30.04 2.45 30.88
C MET A 1 -29.57 2.09 29.49
N SER A 2 -29.07 3.09 28.70
CA SER A 2 -28.57 2.88 27.38
C SER A 2 -27.18 2.26 27.48
N ILE A 3 -27.01 1.03 27.02
CA ILE A 3 -25.71 0.40 26.89
C ILE A 3 -25.04 1.14 25.73
N ALA A 4 -24.10 2.05 26.00
CA ALA A 4 -23.21 2.60 25.01
C ALA A 4 -22.45 1.40 24.40
N CYS A 5 -22.80 1.02 23.19
CA CYS A 5 -22.00 0.11 22.38
C CYS A 5 -20.69 0.83 22.11
N ASP A 6 -19.62 0.38 22.76
CA ASP A 6 -18.26 0.87 22.52
C ASP A 6 -17.93 0.57 21.05
N SER A 7 -18.19 1.53 20.17
CA SER A 7 -17.94 1.38 18.74
C SER A 7 -16.43 1.38 18.55
N LYS A 8 -15.84 0.20 18.33
CA LYS A 8 -14.42 0.09 18.01
C LYS A 8 -14.13 0.99 16.81
N GLN A 9 -13.19 1.90 16.96
CA GLN A 9 -12.74 2.80 15.91
C GLN A 9 -12.13 1.97 14.77
N THR A 10 -12.48 2.31 13.53
CA THR A 10 -11.89 1.67 12.35
C THR A 10 -10.39 1.94 12.30
N THR A 11 -9.60 0.91 11.99
CA THR A 11 -8.15 1.03 11.87
C THR A 11 -7.73 0.98 10.41
N ILE A 12 -6.98 1.98 9.95
CA ILE A 12 -6.29 1.96 8.65
C ILE A 12 -4.92 1.32 8.86
N ILE A 13 -4.65 0.20 8.20
CA ILE A 13 -3.33 -0.42 8.15
C ILE A 13 -2.67 0.01 6.85
N ALA A 14 -1.60 0.81 6.94
CA ALA A 14 -0.99 1.47 5.78
C ALA A 14 0.44 1.01 5.54
N VAL A 15 0.68 0.37 4.39
CA VAL A 15 1.97 -0.19 4.01
C VAL A 15 2.70 0.66 2.98
N HIS A 16 4.00 0.80 3.18
CA HIS A 16 4.91 1.65 2.43
C HIS A 16 5.34 1.05 1.07
N GLY A 17 6.08 1.84 0.28
CA GLY A 17 6.68 1.44 -0.99
C GLY A 17 7.97 0.61 -0.83
N ILE A 18 8.56 0.22 -1.98
CA ILE A 18 9.71 -0.69 -2.04
C ILE A 18 10.94 -0.17 -1.27
N GLN A 19 11.20 1.13 -1.28
CA GLN A 19 12.31 1.77 -0.57
C GLN A 19 11.89 2.48 0.72
N GLY A 20 10.57 2.65 0.96
CA GLY A 20 10.06 3.35 2.12
C GLY A 20 10.06 2.52 3.40
N THR A 21 9.77 3.20 4.51
CA THR A 21 9.47 2.65 5.83
C THR A 21 8.10 3.14 6.27
N HIS A 22 7.64 2.73 7.46
CA HIS A 22 6.42 3.26 8.09
C HIS A 22 6.34 4.79 8.07
N ARG A 23 7.48 5.49 8.12
CA ARG A 23 7.57 6.95 8.13
C ARG A 23 7.04 7.61 6.87
N SER A 24 6.97 6.88 5.75
CA SER A 24 6.38 7.40 4.50
C SER A 24 4.93 7.87 4.68
N TRP A 25 4.18 7.25 5.61
CA TRP A 25 2.79 7.57 5.87
C TRP A 25 2.58 8.67 6.92
N LEU A 26 3.59 9.01 7.75
CA LEU A 26 3.45 9.97 8.84
C LEU A 26 2.90 11.33 8.44
N PRO A 27 3.26 11.93 7.28
CA PRO A 27 2.63 13.18 6.86
C PRO A 27 1.11 13.07 6.76
N VAL A 28 0.61 12.05 6.08
CA VAL A 28 -0.84 11.83 5.90
C VAL A 28 -1.51 11.48 7.23
N VAL A 29 -0.89 10.63 8.06
CA VAL A 29 -1.39 10.30 9.41
C VAL A 29 -1.59 11.55 10.26
N ASN A 30 -0.62 12.47 10.24
CA ASN A 30 -0.68 13.70 11.02
C ASN A 30 -1.70 14.72 10.49
N ALA A 31 -2.00 14.69 9.18
CA ALA A 31 -2.98 15.56 8.54
C ALA A 31 -4.40 15.01 8.60
N SER A 32 -4.57 13.69 8.81
CA SER A 32 -5.88 13.03 8.88
C SER A 32 -6.63 13.37 10.17
N SER A 33 -7.95 13.31 10.10
CA SER A 33 -8.81 13.48 11.27
C SER A 33 -8.64 12.35 12.28
N ASN A 34 -9.04 12.60 13.54
CA ASN A 34 -9.02 11.59 14.60
C ASN A 34 -10.17 10.57 14.52
N LEU A 35 -10.87 10.50 13.39
CA LEU A 35 -11.99 9.56 13.18
C LEU A 35 -11.53 8.12 13.00
N MET A 36 -10.30 7.91 12.50
CA MET A 36 -9.70 6.60 12.27
C MET A 36 -8.45 6.43 13.12
N SER A 37 -8.15 5.19 13.50
CA SER A 37 -6.83 4.83 14.03
C SER A 37 -5.91 4.49 12.86
N TRP A 38 -4.62 4.75 13.01
CA TRP A 38 -3.62 4.37 12.01
C TRP A 38 -2.62 3.37 12.59
N HIS A 39 -2.33 2.33 11.82
CA HIS A 39 -1.25 1.40 12.04
C HIS A 39 -0.38 1.37 10.79
N THR A 40 0.87 1.77 10.93
CA THR A 40 1.84 1.84 9.82
C THR A 40 2.98 0.87 10.11
N PRO A 41 2.83 -0.43 9.74
CA PRO A 41 3.88 -1.41 9.98
C PRO A 41 5.06 -1.21 9.04
N ASP A 42 6.27 -1.53 9.51
CA ASP A 42 7.38 -1.85 8.62
C ASP A 42 7.23 -3.28 8.11
N LEU A 43 7.31 -3.46 6.80
CA LEU A 43 7.38 -4.78 6.19
C LEU A 43 8.82 -5.30 6.27
N ARG A 44 9.02 -6.60 6.07
CA ARG A 44 10.34 -7.26 6.11
C ARG A 44 11.44 -6.48 5.37
N GLY A 45 12.62 -6.40 5.97
CA GLY A 45 13.76 -5.65 5.46
C GLY A 45 13.69 -4.14 5.70
N ARG A 46 12.68 -3.62 6.41
CA ARG A 46 12.50 -2.18 6.69
C ARG A 46 12.43 -1.94 8.19
N GLY A 47 12.92 -0.78 8.61
CA GLY A 47 12.94 -0.42 10.02
C GLY A 47 13.51 -1.55 10.89
N ASP A 48 12.79 -1.91 11.94
CA ASP A 48 13.12 -3.00 12.87
C ASP A 48 12.42 -4.33 12.53
N ALA A 49 11.73 -4.43 11.37
CA ALA A 49 11.06 -5.65 10.96
C ALA A 49 12.05 -6.77 10.59
N PHE A 50 11.54 -8.00 10.49
CA PHE A 50 12.32 -9.16 10.11
C PHE A 50 13.20 -8.87 8.89
N ARG A 51 14.48 -9.26 8.97
CA ARG A 51 15.42 -9.19 7.85
C ARG A 51 15.72 -10.60 7.36
N GLY A 52 15.39 -10.83 6.09
CA GLY A 52 15.73 -12.07 5.40
C GLY A 52 17.22 -12.20 5.14
N SER A 53 17.65 -13.40 4.82
CA SER A 53 19.05 -13.72 4.51
C SER A 53 19.28 -13.99 3.01
N SER A 54 18.22 -14.07 2.22
CA SER A 54 18.25 -14.37 0.79
C SER A 54 17.07 -13.71 0.04
N GLN A 55 17.14 -13.73 -1.29
CA GLN A 55 16.09 -13.20 -2.17
C GLN A 55 14.73 -13.87 -1.94
N GLU A 56 14.72 -15.17 -1.64
CA GLU A 56 13.49 -15.96 -1.44
C GLU A 56 12.66 -15.44 -0.27
N ASP A 57 13.31 -14.85 0.74
CA ASP A 57 12.64 -14.26 1.89
C ASP A 57 11.82 -13.01 1.52
N TYR A 58 12.09 -12.39 0.36
CA TYR A 58 11.50 -11.13 -0.09
C TYR A 58 10.46 -11.28 -1.20
N GLY A 59 9.96 -12.50 -1.43
CA GLY A 59 8.80 -12.72 -2.30
C GLY A 59 7.52 -12.07 -1.77
N LEU A 60 6.56 -11.78 -2.65
CA LEU A 60 5.31 -11.08 -2.31
C LEU A 60 4.52 -11.81 -1.20
N ASP A 61 4.54 -13.14 -1.18
CA ASP A 61 3.90 -13.94 -0.14
C ASP A 61 4.45 -13.64 1.25
N GLY A 62 5.75 -13.34 1.36
CA GLY A 62 6.35 -12.89 2.61
C GLY A 62 5.78 -11.56 3.09
N PHE A 63 5.65 -10.57 2.21
CA PHE A 63 5.02 -9.28 2.53
C PHE A 63 3.54 -9.44 2.90
N VAL A 64 2.83 -10.36 2.25
CA VAL A 64 1.46 -10.74 2.61
C VAL A 64 1.40 -11.29 4.03
N GLN A 65 2.34 -12.14 4.43
CA GLN A 65 2.40 -12.65 5.81
C GLN A 65 2.61 -11.53 6.84
N ASP A 66 3.49 -10.56 6.54
CA ASP A 66 3.74 -9.40 7.42
C ASP A 66 2.48 -8.55 7.58
N LEU A 67 1.77 -8.25 6.48
CA LEU A 67 0.52 -7.49 6.54
C LEU A 67 -0.59 -8.27 7.25
N ARG A 68 -0.69 -9.58 7.03
CA ARG A 68 -1.64 -10.45 7.75
C ARG A 68 -1.37 -10.50 9.25
N ALA A 69 -0.11 -10.52 9.67
CA ALA A 69 0.25 -10.44 11.09
C ALA A 69 -0.26 -9.12 11.70
N SER A 70 -0.16 -8.01 10.97
CA SER A 70 -0.72 -6.72 11.40
C SER A 70 -2.24 -6.74 11.50
N ILE A 71 -2.95 -7.41 10.57
CA ILE A 71 -4.42 -7.59 10.63
C ILE A 71 -4.79 -8.44 11.85
N GLN A 72 -4.08 -9.54 12.08
CA GLN A 72 -4.34 -10.47 13.21
C GLN A 72 -4.05 -9.84 14.59
N ALA A 73 -3.17 -8.84 14.64
CA ALA A 73 -2.87 -8.10 15.87
C ALA A 73 -3.99 -7.12 16.28
N LEU A 74 -4.94 -6.83 15.39
CA LEU A 74 -6.10 -6.01 15.75
C LEU A 74 -6.99 -6.72 16.76
N PRO A 75 -7.62 -5.99 17.68
CA PRO A 75 -8.64 -6.56 18.54
C PRO A 75 -9.75 -7.25 17.73
N GLU A 76 -10.27 -8.36 18.24
CA GLU A 76 -11.29 -9.16 17.55
C GLU A 76 -12.48 -8.30 17.10
N HIS A 77 -12.95 -8.52 15.87
CA HIS A 77 -14.04 -7.75 15.23
C HIS A 77 -13.74 -6.24 15.03
N THR A 78 -12.49 -5.80 15.06
CA THR A 78 -12.16 -4.43 14.70
C THR A 78 -12.33 -4.24 13.19
N PRO A 79 -13.17 -3.27 12.73
CA PRO A 79 -13.25 -2.95 11.32
C PRO A 79 -11.92 -2.34 10.85
N TYR A 80 -11.47 -2.71 9.65
CA TYR A 80 -10.20 -2.22 9.14
C TYR A 80 -10.25 -1.85 7.65
N VAL A 81 -9.35 -0.97 7.26
CA VAL A 81 -9.08 -0.52 5.89
C VAL A 81 -7.62 -0.86 5.59
N LEU A 82 -7.33 -1.32 4.38
CA LEU A 82 -5.95 -1.51 3.93
C LEU A 82 -5.54 -0.35 3.02
N ALA A 83 -4.40 0.23 3.30
CA ALA A 83 -3.79 1.28 2.50
C ALA A 83 -2.41 0.84 1.98
N GLY A 84 -2.13 1.11 0.72
CA GLY A 84 -0.83 0.82 0.11
C GLY A 84 -0.33 1.99 -0.72
N TRP A 85 0.96 2.28 -0.62
CA TRP A 85 1.66 3.21 -1.49
C TRP A 85 2.73 2.49 -2.31
N SER A 86 2.77 2.74 -3.64
CA SER A 86 3.78 2.16 -4.54
C SER A 86 3.74 0.61 -4.50
N LEU A 87 4.80 -0.10 -4.12
CA LEU A 87 4.80 -1.55 -3.89
C LEU A 87 3.70 -1.99 -2.91
N GLY A 88 3.40 -1.16 -1.92
CA GLY A 88 2.35 -1.44 -0.94
C GLY A 88 0.99 -1.72 -1.57
N VAL A 89 0.70 -1.13 -2.75
CA VAL A 89 -0.52 -1.45 -3.52
C VAL A 89 -0.54 -2.91 -3.94
N SER A 90 0.56 -3.43 -4.49
CA SER A 90 0.66 -4.86 -4.88
C SER A 90 0.52 -5.78 -3.66
N VAL A 91 1.13 -5.41 -2.51
CA VAL A 91 1.01 -6.16 -1.25
C VAL A 91 -0.44 -6.20 -0.77
N VAL A 92 -1.14 -5.05 -0.74
CA VAL A 92 -2.56 -4.96 -0.36
C VAL A 92 -3.44 -5.81 -1.26
N LEU A 93 -3.28 -5.71 -2.58
CA LEU A 93 -4.08 -6.46 -3.54
C LEU A 93 -3.86 -7.97 -3.41
N GLN A 94 -2.60 -8.43 -3.30
CA GLN A 94 -2.29 -9.84 -3.08
C GLN A 94 -2.85 -10.34 -1.74
N THR A 95 -2.78 -9.52 -0.68
CA THR A 95 -3.37 -9.86 0.63
C THR A 95 -4.89 -10.06 0.50
N CYS A 96 -5.59 -9.17 -0.21
CA CYS A 96 -7.03 -9.32 -0.44
C CYS A 96 -7.36 -10.62 -1.20
N LEU A 97 -6.59 -10.98 -2.22
CA LEU A 97 -6.77 -12.24 -2.96
C LEU A 97 -6.55 -13.45 -2.05
N THR A 98 -5.52 -13.43 -1.22
CA THR A 98 -5.26 -14.50 -0.24
C THR A 98 -6.41 -14.64 0.77
N LEU A 99 -6.91 -13.51 1.30
CA LEU A 99 -8.06 -13.52 2.23
C LEU A 99 -9.33 -14.05 1.57
N LEU A 100 -9.56 -13.72 0.28
CA LEU A 100 -10.68 -14.25 -0.50
C LEU A 100 -10.58 -15.78 -0.69
N ASP A 101 -9.40 -16.28 -1.02
CA ASP A 101 -9.16 -17.73 -1.21
C ASP A 101 -9.36 -18.51 0.09
N GLU A 102 -9.01 -17.90 1.22
CA GLU A 102 -9.19 -18.50 2.55
C GLU A 102 -10.58 -18.24 3.17
N GLN A 103 -11.46 -17.49 2.51
CA GLN A 103 -12.76 -17.06 3.04
C GLN A 103 -12.63 -16.33 4.39
N ALA A 104 -11.52 -15.60 4.57
CA ALA A 104 -11.22 -14.83 5.77
C ALA A 104 -11.91 -13.44 5.74
N PRO A 105 -12.07 -12.77 6.90
CA PRO A 105 -12.64 -11.43 6.95
C PRO A 105 -11.87 -10.44 6.07
N LEU A 106 -12.60 -9.72 5.23
CA LEU A 106 -12.04 -8.75 4.29
C LEU A 106 -12.00 -7.33 4.89
N PRO A 107 -11.11 -6.44 4.41
CA PRO A 107 -11.16 -5.02 4.75
C PRO A 107 -12.43 -4.38 4.22
N GLN A 108 -12.90 -3.33 4.90
CA GLN A 108 -14.11 -2.59 4.51
C GLN A 108 -13.86 -1.68 3.31
N ALA A 109 -12.63 -1.21 3.12
CA ALA A 109 -12.23 -0.39 1.98
C ALA A 109 -10.73 -0.54 1.69
N LEU A 110 -10.31 -0.10 0.49
CA LEU A 110 -8.91 -0.05 0.06
C LEU A 110 -8.52 1.38 -0.32
N LEU A 111 -7.30 1.77 0.05
CA LEU A 111 -6.66 3.02 -0.34
C LEU A 111 -5.39 2.68 -1.14
N LEU A 112 -5.41 2.95 -2.44
CA LEU A 112 -4.37 2.52 -3.38
C LEU A 112 -3.68 3.75 -3.99
N LEU A 113 -2.48 4.08 -3.48
CA LEU A 113 -1.79 5.33 -3.78
C LEU A 113 -0.53 5.10 -4.63
N SER A 114 -0.44 5.78 -5.79
CA SER A 114 0.74 5.78 -6.69
C SER A 114 1.39 4.40 -6.87
N GLY A 115 0.57 3.37 -7.15
CA GLY A 115 1.04 2.00 -7.22
C GLY A 115 0.48 1.21 -8.40
N THR A 116 0.73 -0.09 -8.39
CA THR A 116 0.38 -0.99 -9.49
C THR A 116 -0.03 -2.37 -8.98
N ALA A 117 -0.76 -3.10 -9.81
CA ALA A 117 -0.99 -4.54 -9.67
C ALA A 117 -0.01 -5.38 -10.51
N SER A 118 0.91 -4.75 -11.24
CA SER A 118 1.77 -5.45 -12.21
C SER A 118 3.18 -4.87 -12.17
N LEU A 119 4.08 -5.51 -11.43
CA LEU A 119 5.47 -5.08 -11.29
C LEU A 119 6.27 -5.31 -12.58
N ASN A 120 5.90 -6.28 -13.40
CA ASN A 120 6.51 -6.54 -14.70
C ASN A 120 6.31 -5.41 -15.73
N ARG A 121 5.47 -4.42 -15.42
CA ARG A 121 5.20 -3.25 -16.26
C ARG A 121 5.83 -1.97 -15.72
N THR A 122 6.44 -2.03 -14.55
CA THR A 122 7.22 -0.92 -14.00
C THR A 122 8.67 -1.01 -14.48
N GLN A 123 9.35 0.12 -14.48
CA GLN A 123 10.77 0.19 -14.84
C GLN A 123 11.54 0.86 -13.69
N TRP A 124 11.25 0.44 -12.46
CA TRP A 124 11.91 1.01 -11.28
C TRP A 124 13.42 0.81 -11.32
N PHE A 125 13.84 -0.37 -11.76
CA PHE A 125 15.24 -0.73 -11.92
C PHE A 125 15.41 -1.56 -13.21
N LYS A 126 16.49 -1.32 -13.94
CA LYS A 126 16.79 -1.96 -15.24
C LYS A 126 17.99 -2.88 -15.20
N ALA A 127 18.87 -2.67 -14.19
CA ALA A 127 20.09 -3.43 -14.05
C ALA A 127 19.80 -4.92 -13.81
N GLN A 128 20.59 -5.78 -14.46
CA GLN A 128 20.50 -7.23 -14.37
C GLN A 128 21.58 -7.80 -13.42
N ASP A 129 22.64 -7.05 -13.17
CA ASP A 129 23.70 -7.43 -12.21
C ASP A 129 23.53 -6.68 -10.89
N THR A 130 23.96 -7.30 -9.80
CA THR A 130 23.76 -6.76 -8.45
C THR A 130 24.46 -5.42 -8.21
N PRO A 131 25.73 -5.19 -8.62
CA PRO A 131 26.37 -3.90 -8.40
C PRO A 131 25.65 -2.72 -9.08
N ALA A 132 25.25 -2.88 -10.34
CA ALA A 132 24.51 -1.86 -11.06
C ALA A 132 23.11 -1.65 -10.47
N LEU A 133 22.43 -2.71 -10.03
CA LEU A 133 21.13 -2.61 -9.35
C LEU A 133 21.23 -1.83 -8.05
N LEU A 134 22.24 -2.06 -7.22
CA LEU A 134 22.46 -1.32 -5.98
C LEU A 134 22.72 0.16 -6.26
N GLN A 135 23.42 0.49 -7.35
CA GLN A 135 23.62 1.87 -7.77
C GLN A 135 22.30 2.53 -8.21
N GLU A 136 21.48 1.88 -9.05
CA GLU A 136 20.17 2.39 -9.46
C GLU A 136 19.25 2.61 -8.24
N ILE A 137 19.31 1.74 -7.24
CA ILE A 137 18.54 1.87 -5.98
C ILE A 137 18.98 3.14 -5.24
N ALA A 138 20.27 3.39 -5.10
CA ALA A 138 20.80 4.59 -4.44
C ALA A 138 20.42 5.86 -5.20
N GLU A 139 20.51 5.87 -6.52
CA GLU A 139 20.12 7.00 -7.38
C GLU A 139 18.61 7.30 -7.26
N ARG A 140 17.76 6.26 -7.24
CA ARG A 140 16.31 6.41 -7.06
C ARG A 140 15.97 6.95 -5.67
N GLU A 141 16.64 6.50 -4.63
CA GLU A 141 16.48 7.00 -3.25
C GLU A 141 16.75 8.51 -3.18
N GLN A 142 17.86 8.97 -3.77
CA GLN A 142 18.19 10.38 -3.85
C GLN A 142 17.14 11.19 -4.64
N ARG A 143 16.71 10.68 -5.80
CA ARG A 143 15.70 11.32 -6.65
C ARG A 143 14.35 11.47 -5.94
N LEU A 144 13.93 10.48 -5.16
CA LEU A 144 12.69 10.51 -4.40
C LEU A 144 12.79 11.33 -3.11
N GLY A 145 13.99 11.74 -2.69
CA GLY A 145 14.24 12.53 -1.48
C GLY A 145 13.81 11.78 -0.20
N LEU A 146 14.02 10.47 -0.13
CA LEU A 146 13.63 9.66 1.02
C LEU A 146 14.51 10.02 2.23
N LEU A 147 13.89 10.46 3.32
CA LEU A 147 14.58 10.80 4.57
C LEU A 147 15.01 9.54 5.32
N GLU A 148 14.31 8.45 5.13
CA GLU A 148 14.60 7.14 5.67
C GLU A 148 14.23 6.09 4.62
N ALA A 149 15.17 5.22 4.30
CA ALA A 149 15.01 4.20 3.28
C ALA A 149 15.39 2.81 3.81
N ALA A 150 14.86 1.78 3.14
CA ALA A 150 15.26 0.40 3.34
C ALA A 150 16.70 0.18 2.90
N GLY A 151 17.39 -0.81 3.49
CA GLY A 151 18.72 -1.22 3.04
C GLY A 151 18.72 -1.59 1.55
N HIS A 152 19.73 -1.16 0.81
CA HIS A 152 19.79 -1.37 -0.64
C HIS A 152 19.73 -2.85 -1.02
N GLN A 153 20.34 -3.73 -0.22
CA GLN A 153 20.29 -5.18 -0.46
C GLN A 153 18.87 -5.74 -0.29
N ASP A 154 18.14 -5.27 0.73
CA ASP A 154 16.74 -5.68 0.97
C ASP A 154 15.83 -5.23 -0.18
N VAL A 155 16.08 -4.02 -0.73
CA VAL A 155 15.38 -3.48 -1.90
C VAL A 155 15.71 -4.30 -3.15
N ALA A 156 16.99 -4.63 -3.37
CA ALA A 156 17.42 -5.44 -4.51
C ALA A 156 16.76 -6.83 -4.49
N TRP A 157 16.78 -7.53 -3.35
CA TRP A 157 16.10 -8.82 -3.20
C TRP A 157 14.58 -8.69 -3.40
N THR A 158 13.97 -7.64 -2.86
CA THR A 158 12.53 -7.38 -3.08
C THR A 158 12.24 -7.23 -4.57
N TRP A 159 13.03 -6.44 -5.32
CA TRP A 159 12.84 -6.25 -6.75
C TRP A 159 13.02 -7.54 -7.53
N LEU A 160 14.14 -8.22 -7.34
CA LEU A 160 14.47 -9.46 -8.06
C LEU A 160 13.45 -10.57 -7.82
N ALA A 161 12.90 -10.67 -6.59
CA ALA A 161 11.89 -11.67 -6.27
C ALA A 161 10.51 -11.39 -6.91
N ASN A 162 10.19 -10.12 -7.21
CA ASN A 162 8.82 -9.73 -7.56
C ASN A 162 8.66 -9.04 -8.93
N GLN A 163 9.73 -8.68 -9.64
CA GLN A 163 9.69 -7.90 -10.88
C GLN A 163 8.79 -8.50 -11.99
N HIS A 164 8.48 -9.79 -11.93
CA HIS A 164 7.62 -10.47 -12.91
C HIS A 164 6.17 -10.64 -12.43
N HIS A 165 5.82 -10.10 -11.28
CA HIS A 165 4.51 -10.29 -10.68
C HIS A 165 3.43 -9.48 -11.42
N ASP A 166 2.26 -10.13 -11.69
CA ASP A 166 1.10 -9.50 -12.34
C ASP A 166 -0.19 -10.07 -11.75
N LEU A 167 -1.02 -9.19 -11.16
CA LEU A 167 -2.29 -9.55 -10.52
C LEU A 167 -3.51 -9.17 -11.35
N TYR A 168 -3.37 -8.50 -12.49
CA TYR A 168 -4.51 -7.90 -13.21
C TYR A 168 -5.62 -8.90 -13.54
N ALA A 169 -5.28 -10.12 -13.91
CA ALA A 169 -6.29 -11.14 -14.22
C ALA A 169 -7.17 -11.54 -13.02
N GLN A 170 -6.72 -11.29 -11.80
CA GLN A 170 -7.41 -11.66 -10.58
C GLN A 170 -8.18 -10.50 -9.94
N LEU A 171 -7.89 -9.22 -10.31
CA LEU A 171 -8.50 -8.04 -9.71
C LEU A 171 -10.04 -8.00 -9.78
N PRO A 172 -10.72 -8.53 -10.82
CA PRO A 172 -12.19 -8.57 -10.83
C PRO A 172 -12.82 -9.33 -9.67
N ARG A 173 -12.06 -10.16 -8.95
CA ARG A 173 -12.50 -10.86 -7.74
C ARG A 173 -12.58 -9.97 -6.51
N ILE A 174 -11.90 -8.82 -6.52
CA ILE A 174 -11.83 -7.89 -5.38
C ILE A 174 -12.99 -6.89 -5.50
N SER A 175 -14.12 -7.22 -4.90
CA SER A 175 -15.33 -6.36 -4.86
C SER A 175 -15.37 -5.48 -3.60
N ILE A 176 -14.21 -4.95 -3.19
CA ILE A 176 -14.07 -4.07 -2.03
C ILE A 176 -14.04 -2.62 -2.52
N PRO A 177 -14.80 -1.67 -1.92
CA PRO A 177 -14.71 -0.26 -2.26
C PRO A 177 -13.26 0.22 -2.23
N SER A 178 -12.78 0.80 -3.33
CA SER A 178 -11.37 1.13 -3.52
C SER A 178 -11.20 2.58 -3.95
N LEU A 179 -10.45 3.37 -3.21
CA LEU A 179 -10.01 4.71 -3.58
C LEU A 179 -8.61 4.63 -4.16
N ILE A 180 -8.47 5.02 -5.43
CA ILE A 180 -7.18 5.12 -6.10
C ILE A 180 -6.81 6.61 -6.17
N ILE A 181 -5.62 6.98 -5.67
CA ILE A 181 -5.09 8.34 -5.78
C ILE A 181 -3.73 8.26 -6.48
N HIS A 182 -3.54 9.01 -7.57
CA HIS A 182 -2.36 8.86 -8.41
C HIS A 182 -1.93 10.17 -9.05
N GLY A 183 -0.61 10.42 -9.08
CA GLY A 183 -0.04 11.57 -9.74
C GLY A 183 0.06 11.38 -11.26
N GLU A 184 -0.39 12.38 -12.05
CA GLU A 184 -0.31 12.31 -13.51
C GLU A 184 1.14 12.43 -14.02
N GLN A 185 2.05 12.98 -13.20
CA GLN A 185 3.47 13.12 -13.50
C GLN A 185 4.32 12.02 -12.86
N ASP A 186 3.69 10.93 -12.40
CA ASP A 186 4.39 9.80 -11.80
C ASP A 186 5.21 9.03 -12.84
N GLN A 187 6.55 9.12 -12.74
CA GLN A 187 7.48 8.43 -13.64
C GLN A 187 7.85 7.02 -13.17
N ASP A 188 7.58 6.68 -11.91
CA ASP A 188 7.84 5.35 -11.35
C ASP A 188 6.68 4.39 -11.63
N CYS A 189 5.45 4.89 -11.46
CA CYS A 189 4.22 4.21 -11.84
C CYS A 189 3.40 5.15 -12.73
N PRO A 190 3.59 5.17 -14.05
CA PRO A 190 2.83 6.02 -14.95
C PRO A 190 1.31 5.91 -14.74
N ILE A 191 0.57 7.00 -14.98
CA ILE A 191 -0.88 7.13 -14.69
C ILE A 191 -1.73 6.00 -15.31
N GLU A 192 -1.23 5.35 -16.37
CA GLU A 192 -1.85 4.19 -17.00
C GLU A 192 -2.04 3.02 -16.03
N HIS A 193 -1.18 2.89 -15.00
CA HIS A 193 -1.36 1.89 -13.94
C HIS A 193 -2.63 2.16 -13.14
N ALA A 194 -2.90 3.43 -12.80
CA ALA A 194 -4.11 3.82 -12.08
C ALA A 194 -5.37 3.62 -12.92
N HIS A 195 -5.35 4.00 -14.20
CA HIS A 195 -6.46 3.76 -15.13
C HIS A 195 -6.79 2.27 -15.24
N ARG A 196 -5.76 1.42 -15.36
CA ARG A 196 -5.95 -0.04 -15.43
C ARG A 196 -6.46 -0.62 -14.12
N LEU A 197 -6.00 -0.13 -12.96
CA LEU A 197 -6.54 -0.51 -11.65
C LEU A 197 -8.03 -0.16 -11.56
N ALA A 198 -8.39 1.07 -11.93
CA ALA A 198 -9.78 1.56 -11.92
C ALA A 198 -10.70 0.77 -12.85
N GLN A 199 -10.18 0.29 -13.98
CA GLN A 199 -10.94 -0.56 -14.91
C GLN A 199 -11.10 -2.00 -14.43
N ALA A 200 -10.12 -2.52 -13.68
CA ALA A 200 -10.09 -3.92 -13.27
C ALA A 200 -10.79 -4.18 -11.91
N LEU A 201 -10.83 -3.19 -11.02
CA LEU A 201 -11.49 -3.28 -9.72
C LEU A 201 -12.96 -2.86 -9.82
N PRO A 202 -13.95 -3.72 -9.49
CA PRO A 202 -15.37 -3.45 -9.73
C PRO A 202 -15.95 -2.23 -8.98
N GLN A 203 -15.34 -1.86 -7.83
CA GLN A 203 -15.81 -0.76 -6.99
C GLN A 203 -14.72 0.30 -6.76
N ALA A 204 -14.00 0.66 -7.82
CA ALA A 204 -12.93 1.64 -7.74
C ALA A 204 -13.39 3.05 -8.10
N THR A 205 -12.89 4.03 -7.35
CA THR A 205 -12.94 5.46 -7.68
C THR A 205 -11.51 5.96 -7.85
N LEU A 206 -11.22 6.64 -8.97
CA LEU A 206 -9.91 7.21 -9.28
C LEU A 206 -9.93 8.73 -9.08
N HIS A 207 -8.96 9.24 -8.32
CA HIS A 207 -8.59 10.64 -8.24
C HIS A 207 -7.18 10.82 -8.80
N SER A 208 -7.05 11.44 -9.98
CA SER A 208 -5.76 11.84 -10.53
C SER A 208 -5.36 13.23 -10.02
N LEU A 209 -4.05 13.42 -9.80
CA LEU A 209 -3.46 14.65 -9.32
C LEU A 209 -2.56 15.23 -10.43
N PRO A 210 -2.98 16.29 -11.16
CA PRO A 210 -2.32 16.72 -12.40
C PRO A 210 -0.87 17.16 -12.24
N ASP A 211 -0.51 17.71 -11.07
CA ASP A 211 0.80 18.28 -10.75
C ASP A 211 1.65 17.40 -9.82
N ALA A 212 1.21 16.15 -9.57
CA ALA A 212 1.87 15.25 -8.65
C ALA A 212 2.72 14.18 -9.37
N GLY A 213 3.90 13.91 -8.82
CA GLY A 213 4.76 12.76 -9.17
C GLY A 213 4.50 11.56 -8.26
N HIS A 214 5.53 10.72 -8.05
CA HIS A 214 5.40 9.49 -7.27
C HIS A 214 5.22 9.70 -5.76
N SER A 215 5.89 10.73 -5.20
CA SER A 215 5.96 10.98 -3.74
C SER A 215 4.75 11.77 -3.21
N ILE A 216 3.53 11.39 -3.60
CA ILE A 216 2.29 12.12 -3.26
C ILE A 216 2.04 12.23 -1.76
N LEU A 217 2.47 11.25 -0.95
CA LEU A 217 2.26 11.24 0.51
C LEU A 217 2.88 12.48 1.18
N GLY A 218 4.01 12.98 0.65
CA GLY A 218 4.68 14.17 1.16
C GLY A 218 4.29 15.45 0.44
N SER A 219 4.07 15.40 -0.89
CA SER A 219 3.81 16.59 -1.70
C SER A 219 2.35 17.04 -1.68
N HIS A 220 1.40 16.13 -1.45
CA HIS A 220 -0.06 16.40 -1.50
C HIS A 220 -0.77 15.91 -0.24
N THR A 221 -0.09 15.98 0.89
CA THR A 221 -0.52 15.43 2.19
C THR A 221 -1.95 15.83 2.57
N GLU A 222 -2.25 17.13 2.61
CA GLU A 222 -3.56 17.66 3.03
C GLU A 222 -4.68 17.24 2.08
N LEU A 223 -4.42 17.26 0.78
CA LEU A 223 -5.39 16.82 -0.22
C LEU A 223 -5.69 15.33 -0.07
N ILE A 224 -4.65 14.49 0.13
CA ILE A 224 -4.83 13.06 0.34
C ILE A 224 -5.65 12.79 1.60
N ALA A 225 -5.33 13.44 2.73
CA ALA A 225 -6.11 13.31 3.96
C ALA A 225 -7.58 13.70 3.74
N SER A 226 -7.83 14.82 3.01
CA SER A 226 -9.19 15.28 2.70
C SER A 226 -9.99 14.33 1.80
N LEU A 227 -9.33 13.46 1.02
CA LEU A 227 -9.98 12.43 0.20
C LEU A 227 -10.22 11.13 1.00
N ILE A 228 -9.26 10.75 1.86
CA ILE A 228 -9.30 9.52 2.65
C ILE A 228 -10.41 9.58 3.71
N ASP A 229 -10.48 10.66 4.48
CA ASP A 229 -11.39 10.77 5.62
C ASP A 229 -12.88 10.57 5.24
N PRO A 230 -13.44 11.28 4.23
CA PRO A 230 -14.84 11.06 3.83
C PRO A 230 -15.04 9.69 3.17
N PHE A 231 -14.07 9.19 2.40
CA PHE A 231 -14.18 7.88 1.77
C PHE A 231 -14.23 6.77 2.81
N CYS A 232 -13.34 6.77 3.80
CA CYS A 232 -13.35 5.81 4.88
C CYS A 232 -14.64 5.93 5.70
N SER A 233 -15.06 7.13 6.06
CA SER A 233 -16.30 7.35 6.83
C SER A 233 -17.52 6.77 6.13
N LEU A 234 -17.61 6.91 4.79
CA LEU A 234 -18.72 6.38 3.99
C LEU A 234 -18.75 4.83 4.00
N HIS A 235 -17.59 4.19 3.90
CA HIS A 235 -17.51 2.74 3.70
C HIS A 235 -17.28 1.96 5.00
N THR A 236 -16.98 2.63 6.11
CA THR A 236 -16.79 2.01 7.42
C THR A 236 -17.90 2.35 8.41
N ALA A 237 -18.85 3.23 8.04
CA ALA A 237 -20.04 3.46 8.82
C ALA A 237 -20.81 2.12 8.97
N ARG A 238 -20.99 1.66 10.21
CA ARG A 238 -21.74 0.42 10.48
C ARG A 238 -23.11 0.51 9.83
N THR A 239 -23.45 -0.47 9.01
CA THR A 239 -24.84 -0.84 8.79
C THR A 239 -25.38 -1.23 10.18
N ALA A 240 -26.15 -0.32 10.80
CA ALA A 240 -26.93 -0.66 11.98
C ALA A 240 -27.97 -1.68 11.51
N VAL A 241 -27.78 -2.94 11.89
CA VAL A 241 -28.77 -4.01 11.78
C VAL A 241 -29.53 -4.10 13.08
#